data_cb4b30d80df894fe5b2c90deb64b24f2
#
_entry.id   cb4b30d80df894fe5b2c90deb64b24f2
#
_cell.length_a   1.000
_cell.length_b   1.000
_cell.length_c   1.000
_cell.angle_alpha   90.00
_cell.angle_beta   90.00
_cell.angle_gamma   90.00
#
_symmetry.space_group_name_H-M   'P 1'
#
loop_
_entity.id
_entity.type
_entity.pdbx_description
1 polymer ?
#
loop_
_entity_poly.entity_id
_entity_poly.type
_entity_poly.pdbx_seq_one_letter_code
_entity_poly.pdbx_strand_id
1 'polypeptide(L)'
;DHRDLHSFPTRRSSDLWDLEETYPALRTDLAAHNAGLYVADLLHHAITDHDPHPALFDRVAAILRFIGGGPDAHGLALAMLRFQWSVLVETGYAPVVEADAATGEPLPAAPTYSFSPILGGVLAGPSHRDAAAWPVRAETIHLLQALAAGADLAAAPPATVTIDRANRLLAAYLRHVLGREPPTLPLLFGRDLPV
;
A
#
# COMPACT_ATOMS: atom_id res chain seq x y z
N ASP A 1 30.80 -59.27 -20.74
CA ASP A 1 29.56 -58.69 -20.22
C ASP A 1 29.83 -57.26 -19.83
N HIS A 2 29.64 -56.40 -20.81
CA HIS A 2 29.65 -54.93 -20.54
C HIS A 2 28.22 -54.48 -20.13
N ARG A 3 28.08 -54.10 -18.88
CA ARG A 3 26.91 -53.39 -18.41
C ARG A 3 27.05 -51.90 -18.78
N ASP A 4 26.30 -51.48 -19.77
CA ASP A 4 26.10 -50.09 -20.10
C ASP A 4 25.39 -49.39 -18.92
N LEU A 5 26.16 -48.62 -18.15
CA LEU A 5 25.63 -47.71 -17.18
C LEU A 5 25.01 -46.55 -17.97
N HIS A 6 23.67 -46.55 -18.06
CA HIS A 6 22.91 -45.45 -18.56
C HIS A 6 23.25 -44.20 -17.73
N SER A 7 24.05 -43.32 -18.29
CA SER A 7 24.27 -42.00 -17.73
C SER A 7 22.96 -41.23 -17.85
N PHE A 8 22.26 -41.03 -16.72
CA PHE A 8 21.17 -40.08 -16.65
C PHE A 8 21.72 -38.69 -16.98
N PRO A 9 21.09 -37.95 -17.88
CA PRO A 9 21.49 -36.55 -18.11
C PRO A 9 21.31 -35.80 -16.81
N THR A 10 22.39 -35.40 -16.17
CA THR A 10 22.38 -34.44 -15.07
C THR A 10 21.96 -33.13 -15.67
N ARG A 11 20.64 -32.83 -15.67
CA ARG A 11 20.14 -31.47 -15.87
C ARG A 11 20.77 -30.61 -14.79
N ARG A 12 21.62 -29.67 -15.18
CA ARG A 12 22.12 -28.67 -14.27
C ARG A 12 20.89 -27.90 -13.77
N SER A 13 20.72 -27.82 -12.45
CA SER A 13 19.64 -27.09 -11.83
C SER A 13 19.64 -25.60 -12.21
N SER A 14 20.73 -25.10 -12.81
CA SER A 14 20.84 -23.74 -13.36
C SER A 14 20.00 -23.49 -14.62
N ASP A 15 19.53 -24.53 -15.30
CA ASP A 15 18.77 -24.39 -16.56
C ASP A 15 17.26 -24.21 -16.30
N LEU A 16 16.83 -24.21 -15.02
CA LEU A 16 15.41 -24.11 -14.63
C LEU A 16 14.98 -22.70 -14.27
N TRP A 17 15.92 -21.77 -14.09
CA TRP A 17 15.62 -20.41 -13.66
C TRP A 17 16.35 -19.43 -14.56
N ASP A 18 15.59 -18.72 -15.39
CA ASP A 18 16.07 -17.54 -16.10
C ASP A 18 15.73 -16.30 -15.26
N LEU A 19 16.74 -15.50 -14.92
CA LEU A 19 16.56 -14.29 -14.14
C LEU A 19 16.17 -13.15 -15.10
N GLU A 20 14.88 -12.92 -15.24
CA GLU A 20 14.35 -11.91 -16.17
C GLU A 20 14.56 -10.47 -15.66
N GLU A 21 14.41 -10.25 -14.35
CA GLU A 21 14.49 -8.89 -13.76
C GLU A 21 15.33 -8.87 -12.47
N THR A 22 16.07 -7.76 -12.27
CA THR A 22 16.80 -7.49 -11.04
C THR A 22 16.37 -6.16 -10.46
N TYR A 23 16.36 -6.06 -9.15
CA TYR A 23 15.96 -4.87 -8.41
C TYR A 23 17.12 -4.40 -7.51
N PRO A 24 18.14 -3.72 -8.08
CA PRO A 24 19.38 -3.43 -7.36
C PRO A 24 19.16 -2.55 -6.13
N ALA A 25 18.27 -1.56 -6.17
CA ALA A 25 18.01 -0.70 -5.02
C ALA A 25 17.45 -1.46 -3.80
N LEU A 26 16.73 -2.56 -4.00
CA LEU A 26 16.26 -3.41 -2.89
C LEU A 26 17.42 -4.06 -2.10
N ARG A 27 18.64 -4.06 -2.63
CA ARG A 27 19.84 -4.61 -1.97
C ARG A 27 20.77 -3.54 -1.43
N THR A 28 20.70 -2.32 -1.97
CA THR A 28 21.70 -1.27 -1.71
C THR A 28 21.12 -0.07 -0.97
N ASP A 29 19.80 0.09 -0.96
CA ASP A 29 19.10 1.19 -0.31
C ASP A 29 18.13 0.65 0.76
N LEU A 30 18.28 1.10 2.01
CA LEU A 30 17.47 0.62 3.13
C LEU A 30 16.00 1.01 3.00
N ALA A 31 15.69 2.20 2.48
CA ALA A 31 14.31 2.66 2.32
C ALA A 31 13.61 1.82 1.24
N ALA A 32 14.28 1.58 0.10
CA ALA A 32 13.79 0.69 -0.95
C ALA A 32 13.61 -0.74 -0.43
N HIS A 33 14.55 -1.26 0.35
CA HIS A 33 14.47 -2.58 0.97
C HIS A 33 13.24 -2.72 1.87
N ASN A 34 13.05 -1.78 2.80
CA ASN A 34 11.92 -1.78 3.71
C ASN A 34 10.58 -1.65 2.96
N ALA A 35 10.54 -0.83 1.91
CA ALA A 35 9.36 -0.69 1.07
C ALA A 35 9.02 -2.00 0.33
N GLY A 36 10.02 -2.69 -0.23
CA GLY A 36 9.83 -3.99 -0.86
C GLY A 36 9.32 -5.06 0.12
N LEU A 37 9.90 -5.10 1.33
CA LEU A 37 9.41 -5.99 2.39
C LEU A 37 7.97 -5.67 2.78
N TYR A 38 7.61 -4.39 2.92
CA TYR A 38 6.25 -3.98 3.23
C TYR A 38 5.25 -4.38 2.13
N VAL A 39 5.63 -4.23 0.86
CA VAL A 39 4.80 -4.68 -0.28
C VAL A 39 4.51 -6.18 -0.16
N ALA A 40 5.54 -6.99 0.07
CA ALA A 40 5.39 -8.45 0.19
C ALA A 40 4.55 -8.85 1.43
N ASP A 41 4.80 -8.21 2.57
CA ASP A 41 4.12 -8.46 3.83
C ASP A 41 2.63 -8.08 3.75
N LEU A 42 2.33 -6.90 3.19
CA LEU A 42 0.94 -6.46 3.02
C LEU A 42 0.17 -7.41 2.11
N LEU A 43 0.75 -7.85 1.00
CA LEU A 43 0.13 -8.83 0.10
C LEU A 43 -0.13 -10.16 0.78
N HIS A 44 0.86 -10.68 1.51
CA HIS A 44 0.72 -11.94 2.24
C HIS A 44 -0.46 -11.92 3.24
N HIS A 45 -0.81 -10.75 3.76
CA HIS A 45 -1.91 -10.61 4.71
C HIS A 45 -3.23 -10.17 4.09
N ALA A 46 -3.20 -9.51 2.93
CA ALA A 46 -4.40 -8.97 2.28
C ALA A 46 -5.06 -9.97 1.31
N ILE A 47 -4.32 -10.95 0.81
CA ILE A 47 -4.80 -11.89 -0.19
C ILE A 47 -4.91 -13.29 0.43
N THR A 48 -6.00 -13.99 0.11
CA THR A 48 -6.19 -15.40 0.46
C THR A 48 -5.77 -16.31 -0.69
N ASP A 49 -5.30 -17.51 -0.35
CA ASP A 49 -4.94 -18.53 -1.34
C ASP A 49 -6.11 -18.83 -2.27
N HIS A 50 -5.83 -18.98 -3.56
CA HIS A 50 -6.80 -19.30 -4.61
C HIS A 50 -7.78 -18.17 -4.97
N ASP A 51 -7.57 -16.93 -4.51
CA ASP A 51 -8.32 -15.77 -4.95
C ASP A 51 -7.50 -14.96 -5.97
N PRO A 52 -7.82 -15.02 -7.28
CA PRO A 52 -7.00 -14.41 -8.30
C PRO A 52 -7.25 -12.89 -8.37
N HIS A 53 -6.18 -12.11 -8.15
CA HIS A 53 -6.16 -10.66 -8.31
C HIS A 53 -5.17 -10.23 -9.41
N PRO A 54 -5.46 -10.43 -10.71
CA PRO A 54 -4.51 -10.16 -11.79
C PRO A 54 -4.09 -8.69 -11.85
N ALA A 55 -5.03 -7.75 -11.63
CA ALA A 55 -4.72 -6.33 -11.61
C ALA A 55 -3.77 -5.95 -10.46
N LEU A 56 -3.91 -6.57 -9.31
CA LEU A 56 -3.01 -6.36 -8.18
C LEU A 56 -1.61 -6.94 -8.46
N PHE A 57 -1.53 -8.11 -9.12
CA PHE A 57 -0.26 -8.69 -9.54
C PHE A 57 0.53 -7.74 -10.45
N ASP A 58 -0.12 -7.17 -11.46
CA ASP A 58 0.51 -6.20 -12.38
C ASP A 58 0.99 -4.95 -11.64
N ARG A 59 0.21 -4.46 -10.68
CA ARG A 59 0.59 -3.32 -9.82
C ARG A 59 1.79 -3.63 -8.94
N VAL A 60 1.83 -4.83 -8.38
CA VAL A 60 2.98 -5.30 -7.57
C VAL A 60 4.24 -5.37 -8.41
N ALA A 61 4.17 -5.97 -9.59
CA ALA A 61 5.31 -6.03 -10.51
C ALA A 61 5.80 -4.61 -10.87
N ALA A 62 4.86 -3.70 -11.18
CA ALA A 62 5.19 -2.31 -11.51
C ALA A 62 5.84 -1.56 -10.33
N ILE A 63 5.32 -1.72 -9.10
CA ILE A 63 5.89 -1.03 -7.94
C ILE A 63 7.25 -1.59 -7.57
N LEU A 64 7.48 -2.90 -7.66
CA LEU A 64 8.79 -3.50 -7.39
C LEU A 64 9.84 -3.02 -8.40
N ARG A 65 9.48 -2.89 -9.69
CA ARG A 65 10.35 -2.27 -10.70
C ARG A 65 10.69 -0.84 -10.35
N PHE A 66 9.68 -0.04 -9.97
CA PHE A 66 9.88 1.36 -9.60
C PHE A 66 10.80 1.51 -8.38
N ILE A 67 10.53 0.78 -7.30
CA ILE A 67 11.36 0.77 -6.08
C ILE A 67 12.77 0.26 -6.40
N GLY A 68 12.88 -0.80 -7.20
CA GLY A 68 14.13 -1.40 -7.62
C GLY A 68 15.02 -0.48 -8.45
N GLY A 69 14.44 0.54 -9.09
CA GLY A 69 15.13 1.61 -9.80
C GLY A 69 15.73 2.70 -8.90
N GLY A 70 15.44 2.69 -7.59
CA GLY A 70 15.97 3.68 -6.63
C GLY A 70 15.35 5.06 -6.76
N PRO A 71 14.02 5.22 -6.59
CA PRO A 71 13.37 6.51 -6.61
C PRO A 71 13.86 7.39 -5.45
N ASP A 72 13.69 8.70 -5.56
CA ASP A 72 13.87 9.58 -4.42
C ASP A 72 12.84 9.36 -3.32
N ALA A 73 13.03 9.95 -2.15
CA ALA A 73 12.16 9.77 -1.00
C ALA A 73 10.70 10.19 -1.28
N HIS A 74 10.49 11.24 -2.07
CA HIS A 74 9.16 11.70 -2.45
C HIS A 74 8.46 10.70 -3.37
N GLY A 75 9.15 10.24 -4.41
CA GLY A 75 8.65 9.22 -5.33
C GLY A 75 8.33 7.91 -4.62
N LEU A 76 9.19 7.47 -3.69
CA LEU A 76 8.96 6.28 -2.88
C LEU A 76 7.70 6.42 -2.01
N ALA A 77 7.54 7.55 -1.30
CA ALA A 77 6.38 7.81 -0.47
C ALA A 77 5.06 7.84 -1.28
N LEU A 78 5.09 8.45 -2.47
CA LEU A 78 3.94 8.49 -3.37
C LEU A 78 3.62 7.09 -3.94
N ALA A 79 4.63 6.30 -4.27
CA ALA A 79 4.46 4.93 -4.73
C ALA A 79 3.81 4.05 -3.65
N MET A 80 4.25 4.18 -2.39
CA MET A 80 3.65 3.48 -1.26
C MET A 80 2.19 3.88 -1.04
N LEU A 81 1.87 5.18 -1.14
CA LEU A 81 0.50 5.67 -1.04
C LEU A 81 -0.42 5.03 -2.09
N ARG A 82 0.02 5.04 -3.35
CA ARG A 82 -0.73 4.41 -4.46
C ARG A 82 -0.88 2.91 -4.29
N PHE A 83 0.14 2.25 -3.77
CA PHE A 83 0.11 0.81 -3.51
C PHE A 83 -0.90 0.47 -2.41
N GLN A 84 -0.84 1.13 -1.26
CA GLN A 84 -1.80 0.92 -0.16
C GLN A 84 -3.24 1.15 -0.62
N TRP A 85 -3.47 2.23 -1.37
CA TRP A 85 -4.77 2.53 -1.97
C TRP A 85 -5.25 1.39 -2.87
N SER A 86 -4.37 0.90 -3.77
CA SER A 86 -4.76 -0.17 -4.69
C SER A 86 -5.05 -1.49 -3.98
N VAL A 87 -4.34 -1.83 -2.91
CA VAL A 87 -4.67 -3.01 -2.09
C VAL A 87 -6.08 -2.87 -1.51
N LEU A 88 -6.41 -1.70 -0.92
CA LEU A 88 -7.74 -1.45 -0.35
C LEU A 88 -8.85 -1.51 -1.41
N VAL A 89 -8.60 -0.99 -2.61
CA VAL A 89 -9.57 -1.07 -3.72
C VAL A 89 -9.78 -2.51 -4.17
N GLU A 90 -8.70 -3.25 -4.43
CA GLU A 90 -8.78 -4.62 -4.96
C GLU A 90 -9.36 -5.62 -3.94
N THR A 91 -9.20 -5.35 -2.65
CA THR A 91 -9.79 -6.16 -1.57
C THR A 91 -11.19 -5.71 -1.16
N GLY A 92 -11.74 -4.65 -1.77
CA GLY A 92 -13.09 -4.14 -1.49
C GLY A 92 -13.21 -3.29 -0.22
N TYR A 93 -12.08 -2.83 0.33
CA TYR A 93 -12.01 -1.99 1.52
C TYR A 93 -11.60 -0.54 1.23
N ALA A 94 -11.79 -0.05 0.00
CA ALA A 94 -11.51 1.35 -0.33
C ALA A 94 -12.26 2.30 0.62
N PRO A 95 -11.57 3.22 1.32
CA PRO A 95 -12.25 4.10 2.26
C PRO A 95 -13.16 5.11 1.53
N VAL A 96 -14.31 5.42 2.12
CA VAL A 96 -15.21 6.49 1.67
C VAL A 96 -14.56 7.83 1.99
N VAL A 97 -14.16 8.57 0.96
CA VAL A 97 -13.47 9.87 1.13
C VAL A 97 -14.21 11.04 0.48
N GLU A 98 -15.24 10.78 -0.34
CA GLU A 98 -15.99 11.80 -1.09
C GLU A 98 -17.23 12.30 -0.33
N ALA A 99 -17.73 11.50 0.61
CA ALA A 99 -18.92 11.78 1.40
C ALA A 99 -18.68 11.38 2.86
N ASP A 100 -19.56 11.83 3.73
CA ASP A 100 -19.61 11.37 5.13
C ASP A 100 -19.97 9.88 5.17
N ALA A 101 -19.08 9.06 5.72
CA ALA A 101 -19.23 7.61 5.74
C ALA A 101 -20.41 7.12 6.61
N ALA A 102 -20.92 7.97 7.51
CA ALA A 102 -22.06 7.62 8.37
C ALA A 102 -23.42 8.01 7.74
N THR A 103 -23.46 9.08 6.94
CA THR A 103 -24.73 9.64 6.41
C THR A 103 -24.85 9.55 4.90
N GLY A 104 -23.72 9.42 4.18
CA GLY A 104 -23.67 9.50 2.71
C GLY A 104 -23.78 10.92 2.16
N GLU A 105 -23.89 11.93 3.02
CA GLU A 105 -24.00 13.32 2.60
C GLU A 105 -22.65 13.89 2.15
N PRO A 106 -22.64 14.88 1.25
CA PRO A 106 -21.41 15.57 0.85
C PRO A 106 -20.67 16.15 2.05
N LEU A 107 -19.34 16.04 2.03
CA LEU A 107 -18.50 16.62 3.08
C LEU A 107 -18.54 18.16 3.03
N PRO A 108 -18.88 18.87 4.12
CA PRO A 108 -18.80 20.32 4.17
C PRO A 108 -17.34 20.77 4.14
N ALA A 109 -17.07 21.96 3.62
CA ALA A 109 -15.72 22.52 3.68
C ALA A 109 -15.29 22.74 5.14
N ALA A 110 -14.23 22.09 5.57
CA ALA A 110 -13.69 22.17 6.92
C ALA A 110 -12.15 22.02 6.89
N PRO A 111 -11.43 22.61 7.84
CA PRO A 111 -9.97 22.46 7.92
C PRO A 111 -9.53 21.07 8.41
N THR A 112 -10.44 20.36 9.09
CA THR A 112 -10.19 19.05 9.69
C THR A 112 -11.48 18.23 9.63
N TYR A 113 -11.32 16.95 9.33
CA TYR A 113 -12.35 15.92 9.38
C TYR A 113 -12.01 14.88 10.44
N SER A 114 -12.90 13.94 10.67
CA SER A 114 -12.58 12.71 11.40
C SER A 114 -12.52 11.53 10.42
N PHE A 115 -11.71 10.52 10.70
CA PHE A 115 -11.69 9.27 9.95
C PHE A 115 -12.08 8.13 10.90
N SER A 116 -13.09 7.38 10.53
CA SER A 116 -13.54 6.20 11.27
C SER A 116 -13.07 4.92 10.57
N PRO A 117 -12.19 4.13 11.19
CA PRO A 117 -11.83 2.83 10.64
C PRO A 117 -12.99 1.83 10.67
N ILE A 118 -13.91 1.99 11.63
CA ILE A 118 -15.09 1.12 11.79
C ILE A 118 -16.09 1.36 10.65
N LEU A 119 -16.35 2.64 10.31
CA LEU A 119 -17.23 3.02 9.20
C LEU A 119 -16.51 2.98 7.85
N GLY A 120 -15.20 2.81 7.86
CA GLY A 120 -14.38 2.73 6.64
C GLY A 120 -14.32 4.04 5.87
N GLY A 121 -14.27 5.21 6.55
CA GLY A 121 -14.23 6.46 5.81
C GLY A 121 -14.24 7.74 6.65
N VAL A 122 -14.39 8.86 5.94
CA VAL A 122 -14.36 10.22 6.49
C VAL A 122 -15.71 10.60 7.08
N LEU A 123 -15.68 11.33 8.18
CA LEU A 123 -16.84 11.92 8.86
C LEU A 123 -16.74 13.45 8.82
N ALA A 124 -17.86 14.12 8.59
CA ALA A 124 -17.94 15.58 8.47
C ALA A 124 -17.61 16.33 9.77
N GLY A 125 -17.67 15.67 10.91
CA GLY A 125 -17.43 16.27 12.22
C GLY A 125 -16.85 15.29 13.23
N PRO A 126 -16.56 15.72 14.46
CA PRO A 126 -16.10 14.86 15.51
C PRO A 126 -17.19 13.81 15.82
N SER A 127 -16.84 12.55 15.62
CA SER A 127 -17.76 11.46 15.94
C SER A 127 -17.73 11.19 17.44
N HIS A 128 -18.71 11.70 18.17
CA HIS A 128 -18.93 11.31 19.56
C HIS A 128 -19.42 9.85 19.72
N ARG A 129 -19.74 9.20 18.59
CA ARG A 129 -20.24 7.81 18.56
C ARG A 129 -19.17 6.80 18.22
N ASP A 130 -18.04 7.23 17.68
CA ASP A 130 -16.92 6.38 17.31
C ASP A 130 -15.66 6.81 18.06
N ALA A 131 -15.40 6.12 19.17
CA ALA A 131 -14.19 6.35 19.98
C ALA A 131 -12.89 5.97 19.25
N ALA A 132 -12.98 5.23 18.13
CA ALA A 132 -11.85 4.85 17.31
C ALA A 132 -11.57 5.85 16.17
N ALA A 133 -12.45 6.88 15.99
CA ALA A 133 -12.21 7.90 14.98
C ALA A 133 -11.09 8.87 15.41
N TRP A 134 -10.23 9.21 14.47
CA TRP A 134 -9.14 10.16 14.70
C TRP A 134 -9.22 11.39 13.78
N PRO A 135 -8.69 12.55 14.19
CA PRO A 135 -8.74 13.77 13.39
C PRO A 135 -7.78 13.68 12.20
N VAL A 136 -8.23 14.14 11.04
CA VAL A 136 -7.47 14.18 9.79
C VAL A 136 -7.58 15.55 9.14
N ARG A 137 -6.47 16.11 8.68
CA ARG A 137 -6.46 17.40 7.98
C ARG A 137 -7.14 17.29 6.62
N ALA A 138 -7.83 18.36 6.21
CA ALA A 138 -8.52 18.43 4.93
C ALA A 138 -7.60 18.15 3.73
N GLU A 139 -6.34 18.64 3.76
CA GLU A 139 -5.38 18.41 2.67
C GLU A 139 -5.10 16.92 2.46
N THR A 140 -5.08 16.12 3.54
CA THR A 140 -4.91 14.67 3.47
C THR A 140 -6.11 14.01 2.79
N ILE A 141 -7.32 14.44 3.14
CA ILE A 141 -8.54 13.91 2.51
C ILE A 141 -8.63 14.33 1.04
N HIS A 142 -8.30 15.58 0.71
CA HIS A 142 -8.27 16.03 -0.69
C HIS A 142 -7.26 15.23 -1.53
N LEU A 143 -6.10 14.87 -0.95
CA LEU A 143 -5.14 13.99 -1.63
C LEU A 143 -5.73 12.59 -1.89
N LEU A 144 -6.43 12.01 -0.92
CA LEU A 144 -7.08 10.71 -1.09
C LEU A 144 -8.25 10.78 -2.09
N GLN A 145 -9.01 11.88 -2.12
CA GLN A 145 -10.04 12.12 -3.14
C GLN A 145 -9.43 12.21 -4.54
N ALA A 146 -8.32 12.95 -4.70
CA ALA A 146 -7.60 13.03 -5.96
C ALA A 146 -7.09 11.64 -6.41
N LEU A 147 -6.61 10.84 -5.46
CA LEU A 147 -6.16 9.46 -5.71
C LEU A 147 -7.33 8.56 -6.14
N ALA A 148 -8.49 8.67 -5.47
CA ALA A 148 -9.72 7.95 -5.79
C ALA A 148 -10.24 8.30 -7.19
N ALA A 149 -10.15 9.57 -7.57
CA ALA A 149 -10.53 10.07 -8.90
C ALA A 149 -9.52 9.70 -10.01
N GLY A 150 -8.40 9.04 -9.68
CA GLY A 150 -7.37 8.69 -10.65
C GLY A 150 -6.57 9.90 -11.16
N ALA A 151 -6.48 10.99 -10.39
CA ALA A 151 -5.77 12.19 -10.79
C ALA A 151 -4.26 11.92 -11.00
N ASP A 152 -3.68 12.61 -11.98
CA ASP A 152 -2.23 12.58 -12.18
C ASP A 152 -1.52 13.43 -11.13
N LEU A 153 -1.12 12.77 -10.03
CA LEU A 153 -0.38 13.40 -8.94
C LEU A 153 1.05 13.80 -9.34
N ALA A 154 1.55 13.39 -10.51
CA ALA A 154 2.85 13.83 -11.00
C ALA A 154 2.77 15.21 -11.64
N ALA A 155 1.64 15.55 -12.27
CA ALA A 155 1.39 16.87 -12.86
C ALA A 155 1.29 17.99 -11.79
N ALA A 156 0.77 17.66 -10.60
CA ALA A 156 0.68 18.57 -9.45
C ALA A 156 1.12 17.81 -8.18
N PRO A 157 2.44 17.73 -7.92
CA PRO A 157 2.96 16.93 -6.82
C PRO A 157 2.47 17.44 -5.47
N PRO A 158 1.85 16.59 -4.64
CA PRO A 158 1.45 16.97 -3.29
C PRO A 158 2.67 17.24 -2.40
N ALA A 159 2.50 18.06 -1.37
CA ALA A 159 3.55 18.27 -0.38
C ALA A 159 3.90 16.95 0.32
N THR A 160 5.20 16.69 0.55
CA THR A 160 5.69 15.46 1.18
C THR A 160 4.99 15.18 2.51
N VAL A 161 4.78 16.21 3.34
CA VAL A 161 4.09 16.07 4.62
C VAL A 161 2.64 15.59 4.47
N THR A 162 1.96 15.94 3.37
CA THR A 162 0.60 15.48 3.08
C THR A 162 0.61 14.03 2.62
N ILE A 163 1.60 13.64 1.81
CA ILE A 163 1.80 12.24 1.40
C ILE A 163 2.08 11.36 2.61
N ASP A 164 2.95 11.80 3.53
CA ASP A 164 3.31 11.05 4.74
C ASP A 164 2.08 10.86 5.65
N ARG A 165 1.25 11.91 5.82
CA ARG A 165 0.00 11.79 6.56
C ARG A 165 -0.98 10.83 5.92
N ALA A 166 -1.13 10.87 4.60
CA ALA A 166 -2.01 9.96 3.86
C ALA A 166 -1.51 8.51 3.96
N ASN A 167 -0.20 8.29 3.84
CA ASN A 167 0.41 6.96 4.02
C ASN A 167 0.14 6.41 5.42
N ARG A 168 0.34 7.22 6.47
CA ARG A 168 0.11 6.81 7.86
C ARG A 168 -1.37 6.52 8.14
N LEU A 169 -2.28 7.32 7.56
CA LEU A 169 -3.72 7.08 7.65
C LEU A 169 -4.08 5.73 7.02
N LEU A 170 -3.64 5.48 5.77
CA LEU A 170 -3.94 4.22 5.08
C LEU A 170 -3.28 3.02 5.78
N ALA A 171 -2.06 3.16 6.30
CA ALA A 171 -1.39 2.13 7.07
C ALA A 171 -2.15 1.77 8.35
N ALA A 172 -2.65 2.78 9.09
CA ALA A 172 -3.49 2.56 10.27
C ALA A 172 -4.83 1.91 9.92
N TYR A 173 -5.44 2.33 8.81
CA TYR A 173 -6.68 1.74 8.32
C TYR A 173 -6.48 0.29 7.85
N LEU A 174 -5.40 0.00 7.10
CA LEU A 174 -5.04 -1.36 6.70
C LEU A 174 -4.83 -2.28 7.92
N ARG A 175 -4.13 -1.79 8.95
CA ARG A 175 -4.00 -2.53 10.22
C ARG A 175 -5.36 -2.90 10.82
N HIS A 176 -6.33 -1.96 10.78
CA HIS A 176 -7.70 -2.22 11.26
C HIS A 176 -8.42 -3.26 10.39
N VAL A 177 -8.39 -3.10 9.05
CA VAL A 177 -9.02 -4.02 8.09
C VAL A 177 -8.46 -5.43 8.19
N LEU A 178 -7.14 -5.56 8.31
CA LEU A 178 -6.46 -6.86 8.45
C LEU A 178 -6.64 -7.49 9.84
N GLY A 179 -7.13 -6.74 10.84
CA GLY A 179 -7.26 -7.19 12.22
C GLY A 179 -5.90 -7.50 12.90
N ARG A 180 -4.79 -7.08 12.30
CA ARG A 180 -3.42 -7.31 12.76
C ARG A 180 -2.47 -6.27 12.19
N GLU A 181 -1.37 -6.04 12.89
CA GLU A 181 -0.30 -5.17 12.41
C GLU A 181 0.69 -5.98 11.55
N PRO A 182 0.90 -5.62 10.26
CA PRO A 182 1.98 -6.19 9.47
C PRO A 182 3.34 -5.90 10.13
N PRO A 183 4.20 -6.90 10.32
CA PRO A 183 5.51 -6.73 11.00
C PRO A 183 6.41 -5.66 10.39
N THR A 184 6.29 -5.40 9.10
CA THR A 184 7.10 -4.42 8.37
C THR A 184 6.56 -2.99 8.44
N LEU A 185 5.31 -2.81 8.86
CA LEU A 185 4.64 -1.50 8.93
C LEU A 185 5.43 -0.47 9.76
N PRO A 186 5.96 -0.80 10.97
CA PRO A 186 6.76 0.15 11.75
C PRO A 186 8.08 0.56 11.09
N LEU A 187 8.60 -0.23 10.15
CA LEU A 187 9.85 0.09 9.44
C LEU A 187 9.70 1.26 8.48
N LEU A 188 8.49 1.48 7.95
CA LEU A 188 8.20 2.55 7.01
C LEU A 188 7.51 3.76 7.67
N PHE A 189 6.55 3.50 8.55
CA PHE A 189 5.64 4.55 9.05
C PHE A 189 5.85 4.88 10.52
N GLY A 190 6.82 4.21 11.18
CA GLY A 190 7.05 4.34 12.61
C GLY A 190 5.98 3.61 13.43
N ARG A 191 6.14 3.64 14.76
CA ARG A 191 5.23 2.95 15.70
C ARG A 191 4.03 3.81 16.11
N ASP A 192 4.11 5.13 15.93
CA ASP A 192 3.10 6.09 16.40
C ASP A 192 2.05 6.33 15.29
N LEU A 193 1.37 5.28 14.88
CA LEU A 193 0.21 5.42 14.01
C LEU A 193 -1.04 5.80 14.84
N PRO A 194 -2.05 6.45 14.23
CA PRO A 194 -3.33 6.65 14.89
C PRO A 194 -3.89 5.32 15.38
N VAL A 195 -4.37 5.29 16.60
CA VAL A 195 -4.92 4.08 17.25
C VAL A 195 -6.41 4.25 17.41
#